data_0dd024ea877a89b2eac9309ecc7a861a
#
_entry.id   0dd024ea877a89b2eac9309ecc7a861a
#
_cell.length_a   1.000
_cell.length_b   1.000
_cell.length_c   1.000
_cell.angle_alpha   90.00
_cell.angle_beta   90.00
_cell.angle_gamma   90.00
#
_symmetry.space_group_name_H-M   'P 1'
#
loop_
_entity.id
_entity.type
_entity.pdbx_description
1 polymer ?
#
loop_
_entity_poly.entity_id
_entity_poly.type
_entity_poly.pdbx_seq_one_letter_code
_entity_poly.pdbx_strand_id
1 'polypeptide(L)' 'MPQGKIKKLTEKGFGFIETDHGDLFFHMSALRDASFEQLYEGQAVEFESGQGPKGPRAEWVKALD' A
#
# COMPACT_ATOMS: atom_id res chain seq x y z
N MET A 1 -13.14 1.46 -6.44
CA MET A 1 -12.19 1.03 -5.44
C MET A 1 -11.33 2.18 -4.96
N PRO A 2 -10.95 2.19 -3.69
CA PRO A 2 -10.15 3.32 -3.20
C PRO A 2 -8.78 3.36 -3.84
N GLN A 3 -8.30 4.56 -4.05
CA GLN A 3 -6.99 4.81 -4.64
C GLN A 3 -6.19 5.72 -3.72
N GLY A 4 -4.89 5.55 -3.75
CA GLY A 4 -3.98 6.37 -2.99
C GLY A 4 -2.64 6.46 -3.67
N LYS A 5 -1.67 6.98 -2.94
CA LYS A 5 -0.31 7.09 -3.45
C LYS A 5 0.66 6.51 -2.43
N ILE A 6 1.71 5.91 -2.91
CA ILE A 6 2.76 5.42 -2.02
C ILE A 6 3.41 6.63 -1.34
N LYS A 7 3.36 6.64 -0.02
CA LYS A 7 3.97 7.70 0.76
C LYS A 7 5.38 7.36 1.19
N LYS A 8 5.59 6.12 1.61
CA LYS A 8 6.88 5.69 2.12
C LYS A 8 7.06 4.19 1.87
N LEU A 9 8.29 3.81 1.56
CA LEU A 9 8.68 2.42 1.41
C LEU A 9 9.88 2.17 2.32
N THR A 10 9.94 0.99 2.93
CA THR A 10 11.03 0.62 3.80
C THR A 10 11.76 -0.60 3.27
N GLU A 11 12.99 -0.79 3.71
CA GLU A 11 13.79 -1.95 3.32
C GLU A 11 13.28 -3.24 3.94
N LYS A 12 12.39 -3.15 4.91
CA LYS A 12 11.86 -4.33 5.60
C LYS A 12 10.69 -4.98 4.89
N GLY A 13 10.28 -4.42 3.75
CA GLY A 13 9.23 -5.03 2.95
C GLY A 13 7.82 -4.53 3.28
N PHE A 14 7.70 -3.37 3.88
CA PHE A 14 6.40 -2.76 4.11
C PHE A 14 6.46 -1.28 3.74
N GLY A 15 5.30 -0.66 3.65
CA GLY A 15 5.22 0.75 3.33
C GLY A 15 3.92 1.36 3.79
N PHE A 16 3.71 2.61 3.41
CA PHE A 16 2.51 3.35 3.74
C PHE A 16 1.92 3.97 2.48
N ILE A 17 0.60 3.92 2.40
CA ILE A 17 -0.16 4.53 1.33
C ILE A 17 -0.86 5.76 1.89
N GLU A 18 -0.72 6.89 1.22
CA GLU A 18 -1.44 8.10 1.58
C GLU A 18 -2.85 8.02 1.01
N THR A 19 -3.85 8.11 1.89
CA THR A 19 -5.26 8.04 1.50
C THR A 19 -6.00 9.26 2.04
N ASP A 20 -7.26 9.42 1.63
CA ASP A 20 -8.11 10.50 2.15
C ASP A 20 -8.37 10.38 3.63
N HIS A 21 -8.14 9.22 4.21
CA HIS A 21 -8.34 8.98 5.64
C HIS A 21 -7.03 8.88 6.41
N GLY A 22 -5.92 9.28 5.82
CA GLY A 22 -4.62 9.21 6.44
C GLY A 22 -3.76 8.11 5.85
N ASP A 23 -2.68 7.79 6.53
CA ASP A 23 -1.73 6.80 6.05
C ASP A 23 -2.23 5.39 6.36
N LEU A 24 -2.07 4.48 5.39
CA LEU A 24 -2.49 3.09 5.54
C LEU A 24 -1.28 2.19 5.36
N PHE A 25 -1.04 1.34 6.35
CA PHE A 25 0.07 0.38 6.32
C PHE A 25 -0.21 -0.73 5.31
N PHE A 26 0.81 -1.17 4.60
CA PHE A 26 0.72 -2.37 3.77
C PHE A 26 2.03 -3.14 3.84
N HIS A 27 1.93 -4.46 3.69
CA HIS A 27 3.08 -5.34 3.63
C HIS A 27 3.27 -5.83 2.20
N MET A 28 4.51 -6.19 1.83
CA MET A 28 4.79 -6.65 0.48
C MET A 28 3.96 -7.86 0.08
N SER A 29 3.54 -8.68 1.05
CA SER A 29 2.70 -9.83 0.75
C SER A 29 1.31 -9.46 0.26
N ALA A 30 0.91 -8.19 0.43
CA ALA A 30 -0.39 -7.70 -0.05
C ALA A 30 -0.34 -7.21 -1.49
N LEU A 31 0.83 -7.16 -2.11
CA LEU A 31 0.95 -6.67 -3.47
C LEU A 31 0.37 -7.66 -4.48
N ARG A 32 -0.31 -7.10 -5.48
CA ARG A 32 -0.85 -7.87 -6.61
C ARG A 32 -0.27 -7.33 -7.90
N ASP A 33 0.14 -8.23 -8.77
CA ASP A 33 0.61 -7.90 -10.12
C ASP A 33 1.79 -6.94 -10.14
N ALA A 34 2.54 -6.86 -9.03
CA ALA A 34 3.71 -6.01 -8.95
C ALA A 34 4.62 -6.54 -7.85
N SER A 35 5.91 -6.29 -7.99
CA SER A 35 6.86 -6.61 -6.94
C SER A 35 7.15 -5.35 -6.12
N PHE A 36 7.50 -5.56 -4.85
CA PHE A 36 7.80 -4.44 -3.95
C PHE A 36 8.94 -3.57 -4.49
N GLU A 37 9.89 -4.19 -5.17
CA GLU A 37 11.05 -3.48 -5.72
C GLU A 37 10.69 -2.51 -6.84
N GLN A 38 9.54 -2.71 -7.46
CA GLN A 38 9.08 -1.86 -8.55
C GLN A 38 8.28 -0.65 -8.06
N LEU A 39 7.97 -0.61 -6.79
CA LEU A 39 7.22 0.52 -6.23
C LEU A 39 8.12 1.71 -5.97
N TYR A 40 7.54 2.91 -6.04
CA TYR A 40 8.26 4.13 -5.73
C TYR A 40 7.32 5.13 -5.05
N GLU A 41 7.91 6.04 -4.32
CA GLU A 41 7.13 7.07 -3.61
C GLU A 41 6.42 7.97 -4.61
N GLY A 42 5.16 8.24 -4.33
CA GLY A 42 4.32 9.04 -5.22
C GLY A 42 3.57 8.22 -6.26
N GLN A 43 3.84 6.93 -6.37
CA GLN A 43 3.17 6.07 -7.33
C GLN A 43 1.69 5.90 -6.97
N ALA A 44 0.82 6.01 -7.98
CA ALA A 44 -0.61 5.77 -7.79
C ALA A 44 -0.87 4.28 -7.63
N VAL A 45 -1.68 3.94 -6.66
CA VAL A 45 -2.05 2.55 -6.39
C VAL A 45 -3.52 2.45 -6.07
N GLU A 46 -4.06 1.27 -6.30
CA GLU A 46 -5.39 0.88 -5.87
C GLU A 46 -5.24 -0.09 -4.70
N PHE A 47 -6.12 -0.02 -3.73
CA PHE A 47 -5.99 -0.85 -2.55
C PHE A 47 -7.35 -1.14 -1.94
N GLU A 48 -7.38 -2.12 -1.05
CA GLU A 48 -8.54 -2.40 -0.22
C GLU A 48 -8.12 -2.38 1.23
N SER A 49 -8.78 -1.58 2.05
CA SER A 49 -8.47 -1.52 3.47
C SER A 49 -9.18 -2.62 4.23
N GLY A 50 -8.54 -3.12 5.27
CA GLY A 50 -9.12 -4.13 6.14
C GLY A 50 -8.65 -3.92 7.57
N GLN A 51 -9.21 -4.69 8.48
CA GLN A 51 -8.86 -4.64 9.89
C GLN A 51 -7.89 -5.76 10.21
N GLY A 52 -6.71 -5.41 10.69
CA GLY A 52 -5.73 -6.38 11.15
C GLY A 52 -5.62 -6.36 12.68
N PRO A 53 -4.82 -7.27 13.24
CA PRO A 53 -4.64 -7.32 14.70
C PRO A 53 -4.06 -6.04 15.28
N LYS A 54 -3.33 -5.27 14.49
CA LYS A 54 -2.69 -4.03 14.93
C LYS A 54 -3.39 -2.79 14.42
N GLY A 55 -4.57 -2.94 13.82
CA GLY A 55 -5.34 -1.82 13.29
C GLY A 55 -5.57 -1.91 11.80
N PRO A 56 -6.02 -0.81 11.17
CA PRO A 56 -6.30 -0.80 9.74
C PRO A 56 -5.04 -1.03 8.91
N ARG A 57 -5.19 -1.80 7.84
CA ARG A 57 -4.10 -2.03 6.90
C ARG A 57 -4.69 -2.36 5.53
N ALA A 58 -3.86 -2.27 4.50
CA ALA A 58 -4.29 -2.67 3.16
C ALA A 58 -4.28 -4.20 3.06
N GLU A 59 -5.40 -4.78 2.66
CA GLU A 59 -5.49 -6.21 2.44
C GLU A 59 -4.81 -6.60 1.14
N TRP A 60 -4.87 -5.72 0.14
CA TRP A 60 -4.12 -5.89 -1.10
C TRP A 60 -3.85 -4.52 -1.70
N VAL A 61 -2.81 -4.46 -2.50
CA VAL A 61 -2.38 -3.24 -3.18
C VAL A 61 -2.02 -3.59 -4.62
N LYS A 62 -2.48 -2.78 -5.55
CA LYS A 62 -2.18 -2.96 -6.96
C LYS A 62 -1.65 -1.65 -7.53
N ALA A 63 -0.51 -1.71 -8.19
CA ALA A 63 0.04 -0.54 -8.86
C ALA A 63 -0.78 -0.19 -10.09
N LEU A 64 -1.02 1.11 -10.29
CA LEU A 64 -1.83 1.58 -11.42
C LEU A 64 -0.98 1.98 -12.63
N ASP A 65 0.33 2.10 -12.48
CA ASP A 65 1.22 2.45 -13.62
C ASP A 65 2.45 1.55 -13.69
#